data_a54aff8d719d496206592a41cf1d808d
#
_entry.id   a54aff8d719d496206592a41cf1d808d
#
_cell.length_a   1.000
_cell.length_b   1.000
_cell.length_c   1.000
_cell.angle_alpha   90.00
_cell.angle_beta   90.00
_cell.angle_gamma   90.00
#
_symmetry.space_group_name_H-M   'P 1'
#
loop_
_entity.id
_entity.type
_entity.pdbx_description
1 polymer ?
#
loop_
_entity_poly.entity_id
_entity_poly.type
_entity_poly.pdbx_seq_one_letter_code
_entity_poly.pdbx_strand_id
1 'polypeptide(L)'
;MTKSRFFLNLAASTAFICGGVMFAQAPVVNIDAHKHPNLAGAQTRIVEAYQLIDKAQSANRDELGGHGEKAKDFLMRADAELRAAANVSNSEHH
;
A
#
# COMPACT_ATOMS: atom_id res chain seq x y z
N MET A 1 -15.13 -23.80 27.15
CA MET A 1 -14.93 -23.40 27.04
C MET A 1 -14.79 -22.89 26.31
N THR A 2 -14.76 -22.96 26.33
CA THR A 2 -14.50 -22.55 25.89
C THR A 2 -14.31 -21.76 25.31
N LYS A 3 -14.21 -21.75 25.33
CA LYS A 3 -13.92 -21.10 24.90
C LYS A 3 -13.35 -20.69 24.09
N SER A 4 -13.04 -21.07 24.03
CA SER A 4 -12.37 -20.73 23.44
C SER A 4 -12.38 -20.29 22.51
N ARG A 5 -12.72 -20.48 22.42
CA ARG A 5 -12.55 -20.07 21.74
C ARG A 5 -12.46 -19.14 21.09
N PHE A 6 -12.50 -18.99 21.26
CA PHE A 6 -12.20 -18.02 20.82
C PHE A 6 -11.46 -17.69 20.27
N PHE A 7 -11.28 -17.95 20.47
CA PHE A 7 -10.29 -17.91 20.10
C PHE A 7 -9.89 -18.21 19.05
N LEU A 8 -10.14 -18.63 18.73
CA LEU A 8 -9.88 -19.14 17.80
C LEU A 8 -9.97 -18.45 16.62
N ASN A 9 -10.69 -17.86 16.46
CA ASN A 9 -10.72 -17.00 15.49
C ASN A 9 -9.58 -16.42 15.15
N LEU A 10 -8.77 -16.55 15.84
CA LEU A 10 -7.54 -16.17 15.63
C LEU A 10 -7.01 -16.61 14.39
N ALA A 11 -7.31 -17.74 14.00
CA ALA A 11 -6.76 -18.27 12.81
C ALA A 11 -7.09 -17.45 11.63
N ALA A 12 -8.22 -16.94 11.61
CA ALA A 12 -8.62 -16.16 10.51
C ALA A 12 -7.72 -14.99 10.34
N SER A 13 -7.26 -14.45 11.41
CA SER A 13 -6.42 -13.35 11.29
C SER A 13 -5.16 -13.71 10.62
N THR A 14 -4.75 -14.91 10.75
CA THR A 14 -3.52 -15.32 10.17
C THR A 14 -3.49 -15.14 8.70
N ALA A 15 -4.57 -15.41 8.06
CA ALA A 15 -4.63 -15.29 6.63
C ALA A 15 -4.41 -13.87 6.21
N PHE A 16 -4.86 -12.95 6.98
CA PHE A 16 -4.67 -11.63 6.61
C PHE A 16 -3.30 -11.16 6.74
N ILE A 17 -2.53 -11.78 7.58
CA ILE A 17 -1.19 -11.39 7.82
C ILE A 17 -0.39 -11.36 6.57
N CYS A 18 -0.63 -12.26 5.68
CA CYS A 18 0.10 -12.26 4.44
C CYS A 18 -0.11 -10.99 3.68
N GLY A 19 -1.31 -10.58 3.58
CA GLY A 19 -1.59 -9.36 2.90
C GLY A 19 -1.01 -8.18 3.66
N GLY A 20 -1.07 -8.25 4.96
CA GLY A 20 -0.55 -7.19 5.77
C GLY A 20 0.94 -7.02 5.60
N VAL A 21 1.63 -8.11 5.49
CA VAL A 21 3.06 -8.04 5.31
C VAL A 21 3.41 -7.34 4.02
N MET A 22 2.66 -7.58 2.97
CA MET A 22 2.95 -6.94 1.72
C MET A 22 2.76 -5.44 1.80
N PHE A 23 1.85 -4.98 2.62
CA PHE A 23 1.62 -3.57 2.74
C PHE A 23 2.58 -2.89 3.69
N ALA A 24 3.46 -3.64 4.32
CA ALA A 24 4.43 -3.04 5.22
C ALA A 24 5.54 -2.34 4.48
N GLN A 25 5.71 -2.61 3.21
CA GLN A 25 6.80 -2.03 2.46
C GLN A 25 6.36 -0.73 1.80
N ALA A 26 7.23 0.26 1.87
CA ALA A 26 6.96 1.53 1.21
C ALA A 26 6.88 1.34 -0.29
N PRO A 27 6.06 2.10 -0.97
CA PRO A 27 6.00 2.00 -2.43
C PRO A 27 7.26 2.51 -3.07
N VAL A 28 7.60 1.95 -4.21
CA VAL A 28 8.76 2.37 -4.98
C VAL A 28 8.36 2.56 -6.42
N VAL A 29 9.09 3.35 -7.16
CA VAL A 29 8.82 3.57 -8.57
C VAL A 29 9.36 2.40 -9.35
N ASN A 30 8.48 1.58 -9.91
CA ASN A 30 8.90 0.41 -10.69
C ASN A 30 8.08 0.18 -11.94
N ILE A 31 7.20 1.10 -12.30
CA ILE A 31 6.47 1.01 -13.56
C ILE A 31 7.35 1.60 -14.65
N ASP A 32 7.44 0.89 -15.78
CA ASP A 32 8.29 1.29 -16.89
C ASP A 32 7.78 2.59 -17.51
N ALA A 33 8.56 3.66 -17.38
CA ALA A 33 8.15 4.97 -17.87
C ALA A 33 8.16 5.04 -19.40
N HIS A 34 8.88 4.16 -20.06
CA HIS A 34 8.86 4.15 -21.53
C HIS A 34 7.57 3.58 -22.05
N LYS A 35 7.05 2.55 -21.39
CA LYS A 35 5.80 1.93 -21.81
C LYS A 35 4.58 2.64 -21.25
N HIS A 36 4.70 3.12 -20.03
CA HIS A 36 3.55 3.68 -19.32
C HIS A 36 3.94 4.98 -18.64
N PRO A 37 4.20 6.04 -19.42
CA PRO A 37 4.71 7.28 -18.80
C PRO A 37 3.75 7.91 -17.80
N ASN A 38 2.45 7.83 -18.07
CA ASN A 38 1.50 8.44 -17.16
C ASN A 38 1.32 7.63 -15.89
N LEU A 39 1.33 6.30 -16.01
CA LEU A 39 1.24 5.46 -14.83
C LEU A 39 2.51 5.57 -13.99
N ALA A 40 3.65 5.63 -14.64
CA ALA A 40 4.91 5.81 -13.91
C ALA A 40 4.94 7.16 -13.22
N GLY A 41 4.42 8.19 -13.87
CA GLY A 41 4.33 9.51 -13.26
C GLY A 41 3.43 9.51 -12.04
N ALA A 42 2.29 8.83 -12.13
CA ALA A 42 1.39 8.71 -11.00
C ALA A 42 2.07 7.97 -9.86
N GLN A 43 2.80 6.91 -10.16
CA GLN A 43 3.51 6.16 -9.14
C GLN A 43 4.56 7.02 -8.44
N THR A 44 5.26 7.86 -9.21
CA THR A 44 6.24 8.77 -8.63
C THR A 44 5.58 9.69 -7.60
N ARG A 45 4.40 10.22 -7.92
CA ARG A 45 3.70 11.10 -7.00
C ARG A 45 3.23 10.36 -5.74
N ILE A 46 2.85 9.11 -5.89
CA ILE A 46 2.47 8.31 -4.74
C ILE A 46 3.66 8.10 -3.81
N VAL A 47 4.82 7.81 -4.38
CA VAL A 47 6.02 7.63 -3.57
C VAL A 47 6.37 8.92 -2.83
N GLU A 48 6.30 10.04 -3.53
CA GLU A 48 6.59 11.32 -2.91
C GLU A 48 5.60 11.64 -1.79
N ALA A 49 4.31 11.38 -2.04
CA ALA A 49 3.30 11.63 -1.03
C ALA A 49 3.52 10.75 0.20
N TYR A 50 3.86 9.50 -0.01
CA TYR A 50 4.13 8.59 1.09
C TYR A 50 5.27 9.12 1.95
N GLN A 51 6.34 9.57 1.31
CA GLN A 51 7.50 10.09 2.02
C GLN A 51 7.16 11.34 2.81
N LEU A 52 6.33 12.20 2.25
CA LEU A 52 5.91 13.41 2.95
C LEU A 52 5.07 13.08 4.17
N ILE A 53 4.21 12.07 4.07
CA ILE A 53 3.43 11.65 5.22
C ILE A 53 4.33 11.08 6.32
N ASP A 54 5.34 10.31 5.93
CA ASP A 54 6.33 9.85 6.89
C ASP A 54 6.96 11.00 7.65
N LYS A 55 7.32 12.04 6.92
CA LYS A 55 7.93 13.21 7.55
C LYS A 55 6.94 13.91 8.48
N ALA A 56 5.69 14.01 8.05
CA ALA A 56 4.67 14.63 8.87
C ALA A 56 4.44 13.83 10.15
N GLN A 57 4.46 12.52 10.04
CA GLN A 57 4.29 11.67 11.22
C GLN A 57 5.44 11.82 12.18
N SER A 58 6.67 11.93 11.66
CA SER A 58 7.82 12.12 12.51
C SER A 58 7.77 13.47 13.23
N ALA A 59 7.26 14.49 12.56
CA ALA A 59 7.20 15.82 13.14
C ALA A 59 6.07 15.97 14.14
N ASN A 60 4.93 15.33 13.88
CA ASN A 60 3.72 15.55 14.65
C ASN A 60 3.32 14.41 15.56
N ARG A 61 3.96 13.28 15.40
CA ARG A 61 3.71 12.12 16.23
C ARG A 61 2.23 11.80 16.31
N ASP A 62 1.68 11.78 17.50
CA ASP A 62 0.32 11.36 17.70
C ASP A 62 -0.72 12.38 17.28
N GLU A 63 -0.29 13.54 16.89
CA GLU A 63 -1.25 14.57 16.57
C GLU A 63 -2.01 14.31 15.28
N LEU A 64 -1.58 13.37 14.50
CA LEU A 64 -2.29 13.04 13.27
C LEU A 64 -3.43 12.05 13.48
N GLY A 65 -3.59 11.54 14.70
CA GLY A 65 -4.75 10.75 15.06
C GLY A 65 -4.96 9.49 14.25
N GLY A 66 -3.90 8.88 13.79
CA GLY A 66 -4.01 7.67 12.99
C GLY A 66 -4.35 7.91 11.54
N HIS A 67 -4.68 9.14 11.17
CA HIS A 67 -5.06 9.41 9.79
C HIS A 67 -3.87 9.38 8.85
N GLY A 68 -2.67 9.67 9.36
CA GLY A 68 -1.47 9.56 8.54
C GLY A 68 -1.23 8.13 8.10
N GLU A 69 -1.40 7.17 9.03
CA GLU A 69 -1.26 5.76 8.66
C GLU A 69 -2.29 5.34 7.64
N LYS A 70 -3.52 5.78 7.81
CA LYS A 70 -4.56 5.43 6.86
C LYS A 70 -4.26 5.99 5.47
N ALA A 71 -3.75 7.22 5.44
CA ALA A 71 -3.39 7.82 4.16
C ALA A 71 -2.29 7.01 3.48
N LYS A 72 -1.31 6.55 4.23
CA LYS A 72 -0.25 5.74 3.66
C LYS A 72 -0.80 4.41 3.14
N ASP A 73 -1.75 3.81 3.85
CA ASP A 73 -2.37 2.59 3.38
C ASP A 73 -3.09 2.81 2.04
N PHE A 74 -3.81 3.91 1.91
CA PHE A 74 -4.48 4.20 0.66
C PHE A 74 -3.50 4.42 -0.48
N LEU A 75 -2.36 5.05 -0.18
CA LEU A 75 -1.33 5.24 -1.20
C LEU A 75 -0.76 3.91 -1.65
N MET A 76 -0.55 2.99 -0.73
CA MET A 76 -0.04 1.68 -1.08
C MET A 76 -1.03 0.90 -1.92
N ARG A 77 -2.32 1.03 -1.62
CA ARG A 77 -3.34 0.39 -2.44
C ARG A 77 -3.40 1.01 -3.82
N ALA A 78 -3.28 2.33 -3.89
CA ALA A 78 -3.26 3.00 -5.18
C ALA A 78 -2.07 2.53 -6.00
N ASP A 79 -0.92 2.38 -5.37
CA ASP A 79 0.28 1.90 -6.05
C ASP A 79 0.05 0.49 -6.61
N ALA A 80 -0.57 -0.39 -5.83
CA ALA A 80 -0.85 -1.74 -6.29
C ALA A 80 -1.78 -1.72 -7.51
N GLU A 81 -2.77 -0.81 -7.51
CA GLU A 81 -3.67 -0.71 -8.63
C GLU A 81 -2.98 -0.16 -9.88
N LEU A 82 -2.05 0.76 -9.71
CA LEU A 82 -1.29 1.26 -10.85
C LEU A 82 -0.46 0.15 -11.48
N ARG A 83 0.16 -0.69 -10.66
CA ARG A 83 0.93 -1.80 -11.18
C ARG A 83 0.03 -2.80 -11.89
N ALA A 84 -1.17 -3.04 -11.34
CA ALA A 84 -2.12 -3.92 -11.99
C ALA A 84 -2.55 -3.34 -13.33
N ALA A 85 -2.77 -2.03 -13.40
CA ALA A 85 -3.15 -1.38 -14.64
C ALA A 85 -2.05 -1.54 -15.70
N ALA A 86 -0.80 -1.37 -15.28
CA ALA A 86 0.32 -1.54 -16.20
C ALA A 86 0.38 -2.98 -16.70
N ASN A 87 0.13 -3.94 -15.83
CA ASN A 87 0.18 -5.34 -16.22
C ASN A 87 -0.94 -5.70 -17.20
N VAL A 88 -2.12 -5.17 -16.99
CA VAL A 88 -3.23 -5.41 -17.92
C VAL A 88 -2.90 -4.83 -19.27
N SER A 89 -2.39 -3.61 -19.30
CA SER A 89 -2.02 -2.96 -20.54
C SER A 89 -0.95 -3.75 -21.27
N ASN A 90 0.04 -4.25 -20.54
CA ASN A 90 1.09 -5.04 -21.15
C ASN A 90 0.54 -6.31 -21.78
N SER A 91 -0.40 -6.97 -21.12
CA SER A 91 -0.92 -8.21 -21.67
C SER A 91 -1.82 -7.97 -22.88
N GLU A 92 -2.42 -6.79 -22.99
CA GLU A 92 -3.27 -6.49 -24.14
C GLU A 92 -2.52 -5.99 -25.33
N HIS A 93 -1.31 -5.54 -25.16
CA HIS A 93 -0.58 -4.92 -26.24
C HIS A 93 0.67 -5.68 -26.65
N HIS A 94 0.69 -6.95 -26.45
CA HIS A 94 1.88 -7.67 -26.87
C HIS A 94 1.75 -8.33 -28.22
#